data_ce74c06ca5d5db02574eecfb49416d39
#
_entry.id   ce74c06ca5d5db02574eecfb49416d39
#
_cell.length_a   1.000
_cell.length_b   1.000
_cell.length_c   1.000
_cell.angle_alpha   90.00
_cell.angle_beta   90.00
_cell.angle_gamma   90.00
#
_symmetry.space_group_name_H-M   'P 1'
#
loop_
_entity.id
_entity.type
_entity.pdbx_description
1 polymer ?
#
loop_
_entity_poly.entity_id
_entity_poly.type
_entity_poly.pdbx_seq_one_letter_code
_entity_poly.pdbx_strand_id
1 'polypeptide(L)'
;MHILNITFSVDPSVEEVFVSAVQQQIIPKLDHKSSLLRIHSDANTHPTFGLQIEFESVTAIRDFKRTALDSIYQQLQTSFPNKWVSFDTELEKLTP
;
A
#
# COMPACT_ATOMS: atom_id res chain seq x y z
N MET A 1 -17.03 6.43 4.72
CA MET A 1 -15.87 5.53 4.72
C MET A 1 -14.64 6.23 4.17
N HIS A 2 -13.53 6.00 4.80
CA HIS A 2 -12.26 6.59 4.42
C HIS A 2 -11.30 5.49 3.99
N ILE A 3 -10.43 5.79 3.06
CA ILE A 3 -9.48 4.83 2.51
C ILE A 3 -8.10 5.45 2.49
N LEU A 4 -7.12 4.74 3.03
CA LEU A 4 -5.72 5.06 2.79
C LEU A 4 -5.27 4.24 1.59
N ASN A 5 -4.84 4.91 0.53
CA ASN A 5 -4.28 4.26 -0.65
C ASN A 5 -2.78 4.48 -0.67
N ILE A 6 -2.03 3.38 -0.66
CA ILE A 6 -0.58 3.42 -0.78
C ILE A 6 -0.23 2.92 -2.18
N THR A 7 0.32 3.81 -3.00
CA THR A 7 0.72 3.47 -4.37
C THR A 7 2.20 3.11 -4.37
N PHE A 8 2.50 1.89 -4.85
CA PHE A 8 3.87 1.39 -4.98
C PHE A 8 4.26 1.33 -6.46
N SER A 9 5.41 1.88 -6.80
CA SER A 9 6.06 1.67 -8.09
C SER A 9 7.26 0.77 -7.83
N VAL A 10 7.31 -0.39 -8.49
CA VAL A 10 8.18 -1.50 -8.11
C VAL A 10 9.11 -1.84 -9.28
N ASP A 11 10.40 -2.08 -8.97
CA ASP A 11 11.35 -2.56 -9.97
C ASP A 11 10.85 -3.88 -10.56
N PRO A 12 10.82 -4.03 -11.89
CA PRO A 12 10.31 -5.25 -12.52
C PRO A 12 11.01 -6.53 -12.04
N SER A 13 12.26 -6.44 -11.64
CA SER A 13 13.04 -7.61 -11.20
C SER A 13 12.50 -8.24 -9.92
N VAL A 14 11.73 -7.52 -9.12
CA VAL A 14 11.17 -8.03 -7.86
C VAL A 14 9.65 -8.00 -7.83
N GLU A 15 8.99 -7.78 -8.95
CA GLU A 15 7.54 -7.60 -9.01
C GLU A 15 6.77 -8.71 -8.31
N GLU A 16 7.01 -9.97 -8.68
CA GLU A 16 6.25 -11.10 -8.16
C GLU A 16 6.49 -11.32 -6.68
N VAL A 17 7.75 -11.24 -6.25
CA VAL A 17 8.07 -11.44 -4.83
C VAL A 17 7.58 -10.28 -3.97
N PHE A 18 7.55 -9.07 -4.52
CA PHE A 18 7.01 -7.91 -3.83
C PHE A 18 5.50 -8.06 -3.60
N VAL A 19 4.75 -8.41 -4.65
CA VAL A 19 3.31 -8.65 -4.56
C VAL A 19 3.02 -9.76 -3.55
N SER A 20 3.76 -10.86 -3.62
CA SER A 20 3.61 -11.98 -2.69
C SER A 20 3.88 -11.57 -1.25
N ALA A 21 4.90 -10.74 -1.01
CA ALA A 21 5.21 -10.25 0.33
C ALA A 21 4.09 -9.39 0.89
N VAL A 22 3.51 -8.49 0.08
CA VAL A 22 2.37 -7.68 0.52
C VAL A 22 1.17 -8.56 0.84
N GLN A 23 0.85 -9.53 -0.02
CA GLN A 23 -0.29 -10.43 0.18
C GLN A 23 -0.13 -11.34 1.39
N GLN A 24 1.05 -11.83 1.65
CA GLN A 24 1.28 -12.88 2.66
C GLN A 24 1.84 -12.36 3.98
N GLN A 25 2.52 -11.22 3.98
CA GLN A 25 3.21 -10.70 5.17
C GLN A 25 2.65 -9.37 5.67
N ILE A 26 2.06 -8.57 4.80
CA ILE A 26 1.53 -7.25 5.19
C ILE A 26 0.02 -7.32 5.44
N ILE A 27 -0.74 -7.73 4.45
CA ILE A 27 -2.21 -7.74 4.52
C ILE A 27 -2.73 -8.56 5.70
N PRO A 28 -2.23 -9.77 5.99
CA PRO A 28 -2.75 -10.56 7.12
C PRO A 28 -2.55 -9.93 8.48
N LYS A 29 -1.64 -8.96 8.61
CA LYS A 29 -1.38 -8.27 9.88
C LYS A 29 -2.23 -7.01 10.04
N LEU A 30 -2.97 -6.61 9.00
CA LEU A 30 -3.82 -5.43 9.07
C LEU A 30 -5.14 -5.79 9.75
N ASP A 31 -5.55 -4.96 10.73
CA ASP A 31 -6.84 -5.10 11.42
C ASP A 31 -7.97 -4.41 10.65
N HIS A 32 -7.77 -4.18 9.36
CA HIS A 32 -8.69 -3.43 8.52
C HIS A 32 -8.92 -4.18 7.22
N LYS A 33 -10.11 -4.01 6.65
CA LYS A 33 -10.37 -4.53 5.32
C LYS A 33 -9.44 -3.85 4.32
N SER A 34 -8.78 -4.64 3.49
CA SER A 34 -7.81 -4.12 2.53
C SER A 34 -7.86 -4.88 1.22
N SER A 35 -7.36 -4.23 0.17
CA SER A 35 -7.27 -4.80 -1.17
C SER A 35 -5.97 -4.35 -1.81
N LEU A 36 -5.33 -5.26 -2.53
CA LEU A 36 -4.17 -4.91 -3.35
C LEU A 36 -4.61 -4.95 -4.82
N LEU A 37 -4.42 -3.85 -5.52
CA LEU A 37 -4.85 -3.69 -6.91
C LEU A 37 -3.65 -3.38 -7.79
N ARG A 38 -3.68 -3.90 -9.02
CA ARG A 38 -2.74 -3.46 -10.05
C ARG A 38 -3.27 -2.21 -10.71
N ILE A 39 -2.42 -1.19 -10.84
CA ILE A 39 -2.78 0.05 -11.50
C ILE A 39 -2.23 -0.01 -12.93
N HIS A 40 -3.12 -0.02 -13.91
CA HIS A 40 -2.76 0.02 -15.33
C HIS A 40 -2.78 1.45 -15.84
N SER A 41 -1.68 1.88 -16.42
CA SER A 41 -1.59 3.21 -17.05
C SER A 41 -0.44 3.22 -18.05
N ASP A 42 -0.66 3.81 -19.19
CA ASP A 42 0.39 3.97 -20.23
C ASP A 42 1.53 4.87 -19.73
N ALA A 43 1.28 5.69 -18.72
CA ALA A 43 2.28 6.55 -18.12
C ALA A 43 3.22 5.80 -17.16
N ASN A 44 2.85 4.59 -16.73
CA ASN A 44 3.68 3.81 -15.80
C ASN A 44 4.87 3.21 -16.54
N THR A 45 6.08 3.50 -16.05
CA THR A 45 7.32 2.91 -16.55
C THR A 45 7.70 1.65 -15.79
N HIS A 46 7.09 1.43 -14.61
CA HIS A 46 7.33 0.28 -13.73
C HIS A 46 5.98 -0.31 -13.31
N PRO A 47 5.95 -1.59 -12.92
CA PRO A 47 4.76 -2.17 -12.31
C PRO A 47 4.28 -1.32 -11.14
N THR A 48 2.99 -1.02 -11.11
CA THR A 48 2.41 -0.12 -10.13
C THR A 48 1.22 -0.77 -9.45
N PHE A 49 1.16 -0.67 -8.12
CA PHE A 49 0.13 -1.30 -7.31
C PHE A 49 -0.44 -0.28 -6.32
N GLY A 50 -1.72 -0.46 -5.98
CA GLY A 50 -2.37 0.29 -4.92
C GLY A 50 -2.80 -0.65 -3.80
N LEU A 51 -2.31 -0.40 -2.59
CA LEU A 51 -2.82 -1.05 -1.39
C LEU A 51 -3.84 -0.11 -0.76
N GLN A 52 -5.11 -0.52 -0.79
CA GLN A 52 -6.20 0.27 -0.24
C GLN A 52 -6.65 -0.34 1.09
N ILE A 53 -6.65 0.47 2.13
CA ILE A 53 -7.00 0.05 3.48
C ILE A 53 -8.18 0.91 3.95
N GLU A 54 -9.25 0.27 4.43
CA GLU A 54 -10.48 0.95 4.85
C GLU A 54 -10.40 1.36 6.31
N PHE A 55 -10.85 2.58 6.60
CA PHE A 55 -10.89 3.16 7.95
C PHE A 55 -12.24 3.84 8.19
N GLU A 56 -12.60 3.95 9.46
CA GLU A 56 -13.85 4.61 9.84
C GLU A 56 -13.77 6.15 9.77
N SER A 57 -12.57 6.70 9.91
CA SER A 57 -12.38 8.15 10.00
C SER A 57 -11.01 8.57 9.50
N VAL A 58 -10.87 9.87 9.20
CA VAL A 58 -9.59 10.48 8.88
C VAL A 58 -8.62 10.37 10.06
N THR A 59 -9.12 10.53 11.28
CA THR A 59 -8.30 10.39 12.49
C THR A 59 -7.69 9.01 12.58
N ALA A 60 -8.46 7.96 12.26
CA ALA A 60 -7.95 6.58 12.26
C ALA A 60 -6.84 6.38 11.21
N ILE A 61 -6.98 7.00 10.03
CA ILE A 61 -5.93 6.97 9.00
C ILE A 61 -4.65 7.63 9.53
N ARG A 62 -4.78 8.80 10.14
CA ARG A 62 -3.62 9.55 10.65
C ARG A 62 -2.92 8.82 11.78
N ASP A 63 -3.68 8.16 12.66
CA ASP A 63 -3.11 7.31 13.69
C ASP A 63 -2.36 6.13 13.09
N PHE A 64 -2.92 5.48 12.09
CA PHE A 64 -2.27 4.37 11.38
C PHE A 64 -0.96 4.83 10.72
N LYS A 65 -0.97 5.97 10.04
CA LYS A 65 0.22 6.51 9.39
C LYS A 65 1.32 6.81 10.40
N ARG A 66 0.96 7.29 11.59
CA ARG A 66 1.90 7.63 12.65
C ARG A 66 2.47 6.41 13.36
N THR A 67 1.70 5.32 13.49
CA THR A 67 2.05 4.18 14.34
C THR A 67 2.43 2.93 13.58
N ALA A 68 1.76 2.60 12.48
CA ALA A 68 1.90 1.31 11.79
C ALA A 68 2.58 1.41 10.42
N LEU A 69 2.42 2.52 9.72
CA LEU A 69 2.88 2.63 8.34
C LEU A 69 4.40 2.56 8.22
N ASP A 70 5.13 3.15 9.17
CA ASP A 70 6.59 3.10 9.17
C ASP A 70 7.10 1.65 9.28
N SER A 71 6.44 0.83 10.10
CA SER A 71 6.79 -0.58 10.25
C SER A 71 6.63 -1.35 8.93
N ILE A 72 5.56 -1.07 8.20
CA ILE A 72 5.33 -1.66 6.88
C ILE A 72 6.43 -1.26 5.91
N TYR A 73 6.76 0.03 5.86
CA TYR A 73 7.82 0.53 4.98
C TYR A 73 9.19 -0.05 5.34
N GLN A 74 9.50 -0.17 6.64
CA GLN A 74 10.75 -0.76 7.08
C GLN A 74 10.85 -2.23 6.67
N GLN A 75 9.77 -2.98 6.80
CA GLN A 75 9.74 -4.39 6.39
C GLN A 75 10.00 -4.53 4.88
N LEU A 76 9.34 -3.70 4.07
CA LEU A 76 9.51 -3.73 2.62
C LEU A 76 10.92 -3.26 2.21
N GLN A 77 11.46 -2.25 2.88
CA GLN A 77 12.80 -1.76 2.59
C GLN A 77 13.87 -2.78 2.96
N THR A 78 13.66 -3.53 4.03
CA THR A 78 14.58 -4.60 4.44
C THR A 78 14.60 -5.73 3.42
N SER A 79 13.43 -6.11 2.91
CA SER A 79 13.29 -7.20 1.94
C SER A 79 13.65 -6.80 0.52
N PHE A 80 13.40 -5.55 0.15
CA PHE A 80 13.55 -5.04 -1.22
C PHE A 80 14.26 -3.68 -1.23
N PRO A 81 15.53 -3.61 -0.77
CA PRO A 81 16.23 -2.32 -0.66
C PRO A 81 16.39 -1.65 -2.02
N ASN A 82 15.95 -0.40 -2.13
CA ASN A 82 16.04 0.43 -3.33
C ASN A 82 15.32 -0.13 -4.56
N LYS A 83 14.31 -1.01 -4.35
CA LYS A 83 13.58 -1.65 -5.45
C LYS A 83 12.15 -1.16 -5.59
N TRP A 84 11.72 -0.20 -4.78
CA TRP A 84 10.37 0.36 -4.83
C TRP A 84 10.36 1.79 -4.31
N VAL A 85 9.36 2.52 -4.76
CA VAL A 85 9.03 3.84 -4.20
C VAL A 85 7.52 3.86 -3.96
N SER A 86 7.08 4.71 -3.05
CA SER A 86 5.66 4.81 -2.74
C SER A 86 5.25 6.23 -2.41
N PHE A 87 3.96 6.47 -2.55
CA PHE A 87 3.31 7.64 -1.96
C PHE A 87 1.93 7.21 -1.47
N ASP A 88 1.38 7.95 -0.50
CA ASP A 88 0.07 7.64 0.03
C ASP A 88 -0.91 8.77 -0.25
N THR A 89 -2.19 8.41 -0.34
CA THR A 89 -3.30 9.33 -0.60
C THR A 89 -4.45 8.95 0.32
N GLU A 90 -5.03 9.96 0.98
CA GLU A 90 -6.23 9.77 1.79
C GLU A 90 -7.44 10.00 0.90
N LEU A 91 -8.34 9.03 0.85
CA LEU A 91 -9.54 9.06 0.01
C LEU A 91 -10.78 8.99 0.90
N GLU A 92 -11.84 9.64 0.47
CA GLU A 92 -13.15 9.54 1.12
C GLU A 92 -14.15 9.01 0.11
N LYS A 93 -14.89 7.95 0.49
CA LYS A 93 -15.94 7.40 -0.35
C LYS A 93 -17.19 8.28 -0.20
N LEU A 94 -17.63 8.90 -1.30
CA LEU A 94 -18.76 9.83 -1.32
C LEU A 94 -20.08 9.17 -1.70
N THR A 95 -20.07 7.90 -2.10
CA THR A 95 -21.27 7.12 -2.43
C THR A 95 -21.43 6.00 -1.42
N PRO A 96 -22.66 5.52 -1.23
CA PRO A 96 -22.92 4.39 -0.34
C PRO A 96 -22.20 3.12 -0.77
#